data_6e760b6f27e93786a06ece4ce9171b05
#
_entry.id   6e760b6f27e93786a06ece4ce9171b05
#
_cell.length_a   1.000
_cell.length_b   1.000
_cell.length_c   1.000
_cell.angle_alpha   90.00
_cell.angle_beta   90.00
_cell.angle_gamma   90.00
#
_symmetry.space_group_name_H-M   'P 1'
#
loop_
_entity.id
_entity.type
_entity.pdbx_description
1 polymer ?
#
loop_
_entity_poly.entity_id
_entity_poly.type
_entity_poly.pdbx_seq_one_letter_code
_entity_poly.pdbx_strand_id
1 'polypeptide(L)'
;MDGLMKWLSDVFAPKARKVFANPWIDTVASTMKKVLPIILTGSLIFFYNVFRSYLTFLPDLSPIANFSFGLLAIFVAFFITHEAMLKLGHGEYQINASLISVASYLMLCRPQVVDGVFQIDNGRIGAAGIMMGIVVGLFVAIVFHLYAKLHVLENNDTLPDFVSDWINNIIPITITLGLSMIFANVLKLDLYDILVSLFMPLQKGAQTLPGFILICFVPVIFYSMGISSWVFNAVTTPIFMVAIAENIEAVANGHAPMN
;
A
#
# COMPACT_ATOMS: atom_id res chain seq x y z
N MET A 1 -33.34 18.62 12.54
CA MET A 1 -31.89 18.50 12.36
C MET A 1 -31.18 18.06 13.65
N ASP A 2 -31.66 18.44 14.83
CA ASP A 2 -30.99 18.13 16.11
C ASP A 2 -30.89 16.64 16.44
N GLY A 3 -31.90 15.83 16.10
CA GLY A 3 -31.86 14.38 16.35
C GLY A 3 -30.81 13.62 15.54
N LEU A 4 -30.59 14.00 14.27
CA LEU A 4 -29.58 13.39 13.41
C LEU A 4 -28.18 13.79 13.89
N MET A 5 -27.96 15.06 14.19
CA MET A 5 -26.69 15.56 14.69
C MET A 5 -26.32 14.91 16.03
N LYS A 6 -27.29 14.79 16.92
CA LYS A 6 -27.09 14.13 18.22
C LYS A 6 -26.81 12.63 18.07
N TRP A 7 -27.48 11.94 17.16
CA TRP A 7 -27.17 10.53 16.86
C TRP A 7 -25.77 10.37 16.25
N LEU A 8 -25.39 11.29 15.33
CA LEU A 8 -24.07 11.27 14.72
C LEU A 8 -22.96 11.50 15.76
N SER A 9 -23.11 12.47 16.68
CA SER A 9 -22.11 12.79 17.70
C SER A 9 -22.04 11.76 18.81
N ASP A 10 -23.19 11.29 19.31
CA ASP A 10 -23.25 10.53 20.55
C ASP A 10 -23.19 9.02 20.34
N VAL A 11 -23.62 8.52 19.16
CA VAL A 11 -23.69 7.09 18.86
C VAL A 11 -22.72 6.68 17.76
N PHE A 12 -22.75 7.37 16.63
CA PHE A 12 -21.98 6.96 15.47
C PHE A 12 -20.49 7.30 15.62
N ALA A 13 -20.15 8.53 15.97
CA ALA A 13 -18.77 8.98 16.08
C ALA A 13 -17.92 8.17 17.08
N PRO A 14 -18.39 7.83 18.29
CA PRO A 14 -17.63 7.00 19.22
C PRO A 14 -17.39 5.57 18.69
N LYS A 15 -18.40 4.97 18.04
CA LYS A 15 -18.25 3.64 17.43
C LYS A 15 -17.27 3.66 16.27
N ALA A 16 -17.39 4.66 15.39
CA ALA A 16 -16.47 4.83 14.27
C ALA A 16 -15.04 5.05 14.76
N ARG A 17 -14.80 5.92 15.76
CA ARG A 17 -13.47 6.11 16.36
C ARG A 17 -12.88 4.81 16.90
N LYS A 18 -13.68 3.97 17.55
CA LYS A 18 -13.22 2.66 18.04
C LYS A 18 -12.77 1.73 16.91
N VAL A 19 -13.49 1.70 15.79
CA VAL A 19 -13.11 0.92 14.60
C VAL A 19 -11.83 1.44 14.00
N PHE A 20 -11.70 2.75 13.82
CA PHE A 20 -10.51 3.38 13.22
C PHE A 20 -9.29 3.41 14.15
N ALA A 21 -9.47 3.24 15.46
CA ALA A 21 -8.39 3.03 16.42
C ALA A 21 -7.84 1.59 16.41
N ASN A 22 -8.41 0.69 15.61
CA ASN A 22 -7.87 -0.66 15.45
C ASN A 22 -6.45 -0.58 14.85
N PRO A 23 -5.43 -1.23 15.46
CA PRO A 23 -4.05 -1.16 14.99
C PRO A 23 -3.87 -1.48 13.52
N TRP A 24 -4.63 -2.41 12.97
CA TRP A 24 -4.56 -2.81 11.56
C TRP A 24 -5.07 -1.72 10.61
N ILE A 25 -6.19 -1.08 10.97
CA ILE A 25 -6.77 0.01 10.17
C ILE A 25 -5.88 1.27 10.29
N ASP A 26 -5.44 1.59 11.49
CA ASP A 26 -4.57 2.74 11.74
C ASP A 26 -3.19 2.56 11.08
N THR A 27 -2.70 1.33 10.92
CA THR A 27 -1.49 1.02 10.15
C THR A 27 -1.60 1.54 8.72
N VAL A 28 -2.71 1.26 8.05
CA VAL A 28 -2.91 1.73 6.66
C VAL A 28 -2.95 3.25 6.60
N ALA A 29 -3.70 3.89 7.51
CA ALA A 29 -3.77 5.35 7.57
C ALA A 29 -2.41 6.00 7.84
N SER A 30 -1.61 5.44 8.75
CA SER A 30 -0.28 5.95 9.08
C SER A 30 0.71 5.76 7.93
N THR A 31 0.62 4.63 7.23
CA THR A 31 1.42 4.38 6.03
C THR A 31 1.13 5.41 4.95
N MET A 32 -0.15 5.71 4.66
CA MET A 32 -0.50 6.70 3.64
C MET A 32 0.10 8.08 3.97
N LYS A 33 0.15 8.48 5.25
CA LYS A 33 0.83 9.72 5.68
C LYS A 33 2.33 9.67 5.41
N LYS A 34 2.99 8.54 5.66
CA LYS A 34 4.44 8.38 5.49
C LYS A 34 4.87 8.34 4.03
N VAL A 35 4.01 7.84 3.15
CA VAL A 35 4.29 7.78 1.68
C VAL A 35 4.04 9.13 1.00
N LEU A 36 3.29 10.04 1.64
CA LEU A 36 2.92 11.33 1.05
C LEU A 36 4.12 12.15 0.53
N PRO A 37 5.25 12.29 1.24
CA PRO A 37 6.41 13.01 0.70
C PRO A 37 6.93 12.42 -0.62
N ILE A 38 6.89 11.10 -0.78
CA ILE A 38 7.31 10.42 -2.02
C ILE A 38 6.33 10.75 -3.16
N ILE A 39 5.03 10.74 -2.88
CA ILE A 39 3.99 11.12 -3.83
C ILE A 39 4.16 12.57 -4.26
N LEU A 40 4.39 13.48 -3.31
CA LEU A 40 4.60 14.91 -3.59
C LEU A 40 5.85 15.15 -4.41
N THR A 41 6.95 14.42 -4.15
CA THR A 41 8.18 14.50 -4.96
C THR A 41 7.89 14.13 -6.41
N GLY A 42 7.16 13.02 -6.65
CA GLY A 42 6.72 12.64 -7.99
C GLY A 42 5.87 13.72 -8.66
N SER A 43 4.92 14.30 -7.92
CA SER A 43 4.06 15.38 -8.44
C SER A 43 4.85 16.63 -8.85
N LEU A 44 5.90 16.99 -8.11
CA LEU A 44 6.80 18.11 -8.49
C LEU A 44 7.52 17.82 -9.82
N ILE A 45 7.92 16.59 -10.06
CA ILE A 45 8.58 16.21 -11.31
C ILE A 45 7.59 16.24 -12.48
N PHE A 46 6.35 15.77 -12.29
CA PHE A 46 5.32 15.91 -13.32
C PHE A 46 5.06 17.38 -13.65
N PHE A 47 4.96 18.24 -12.63
CA PHE A 47 4.82 19.69 -12.83
C PHE A 47 6.02 20.29 -13.59
N TYR A 48 7.25 19.91 -13.24
CA TYR A 48 8.46 20.30 -13.96
C TYR A 48 8.42 19.87 -15.43
N ASN A 49 7.95 18.67 -15.74
CA ASN A 49 7.88 18.16 -17.10
C ASN A 49 6.92 18.96 -17.99
N VAL A 50 5.89 19.61 -17.40
CA VAL A 50 5.05 20.56 -18.13
C VAL A 50 5.87 21.74 -18.63
N PHE A 51 6.76 22.32 -17.80
CA PHE A 51 7.66 23.40 -18.26
C PHE A 51 8.68 22.90 -19.27
N ARG A 52 9.23 21.71 -19.08
CA ARG A 52 10.17 21.10 -20.00
C ARG A 52 9.60 20.92 -21.42
N SER A 53 8.30 20.69 -21.56
CA SER A 53 7.66 20.57 -22.86
C SER A 53 7.72 21.88 -23.68
N TYR A 54 7.87 23.01 -23.01
CA TYR A 54 8.03 24.34 -23.63
C TYR A 54 9.50 24.78 -23.67
N LEU A 55 10.33 24.35 -22.74
CA LEU A 55 11.71 24.76 -22.53
C LEU A 55 12.66 23.56 -22.77
N THR A 56 12.98 23.26 -24.01
CA THR A 56 13.72 22.06 -24.44
C THR A 56 15.16 21.98 -23.92
N PHE A 57 15.72 23.07 -23.36
CA PHE A 57 17.05 23.07 -22.74
C PHE A 57 17.06 22.48 -21.33
N LEU A 58 15.91 22.22 -20.72
CA LEU A 58 15.81 21.68 -19.38
C LEU A 58 16.17 20.17 -19.37
N PRO A 59 16.94 19.69 -18.35
CA PRO A 59 17.34 18.30 -18.25
C PRO A 59 16.15 17.36 -18.03
N ASP A 60 16.32 16.09 -18.34
CA ASP A 60 15.31 15.07 -18.11
C ASP A 60 15.35 14.56 -16.65
N LEU A 61 14.26 14.79 -15.90
CA LEU A 61 14.09 14.32 -14.53
C LEU A 61 13.22 13.05 -14.43
N SER A 62 12.84 12.45 -15.56
CA SER A 62 12.06 11.20 -15.58
C SER A 62 12.72 10.07 -14.76
N PRO A 63 14.05 9.89 -14.73
CA PRO A 63 14.66 8.88 -13.86
C PRO A 63 14.33 9.05 -12.38
N ILE A 64 14.23 10.29 -11.89
CA ILE A 64 13.88 10.55 -10.49
C ILE A 64 12.42 10.11 -10.23
N ALA A 65 11.50 10.42 -11.14
CA ALA A 65 10.11 9.99 -11.03
C ALA A 65 10.00 8.45 -11.06
N ASN A 66 10.71 7.78 -11.97
CA ASN A 66 10.68 6.34 -12.14
C ASN A 66 11.20 5.59 -10.91
N PHE A 67 12.27 6.10 -10.27
CA PHE A 67 12.88 5.47 -9.09
C PHE A 67 12.32 6.01 -7.74
N SER A 68 11.34 6.90 -7.76
CA SER A 68 10.60 7.34 -6.58
C SER A 68 9.13 6.95 -6.68
N PHE A 69 8.34 7.72 -7.39
CA PHE A 69 6.90 7.49 -7.59
C PHE A 69 6.63 6.16 -8.34
N GLY A 70 7.50 5.79 -9.29
CA GLY A 70 7.40 4.52 -10.02
C GLY A 70 7.61 3.26 -9.16
N LEU A 71 8.13 3.39 -7.93
CA LEU A 71 8.30 2.29 -6.97
C LEU A 71 7.33 2.39 -5.77
N LEU A 72 6.29 3.21 -5.88
CA LEU A 72 5.43 3.58 -4.77
C LEU A 72 4.78 2.38 -4.08
N ALA A 73 4.37 1.38 -4.84
CA ALA A 73 3.74 0.17 -4.28
C ALA A 73 4.70 -0.65 -3.42
N ILE A 74 5.97 -0.70 -3.79
CA ILE A 74 7.01 -1.37 -3.01
C ILE A 74 7.22 -0.64 -1.67
N PHE A 75 7.27 0.69 -1.71
CA PHE A 75 7.39 1.49 -0.49
C PHE A 75 6.16 1.33 0.41
N VAL A 76 4.97 1.25 -0.17
CA VAL A 76 3.74 0.98 0.59
C VAL A 76 3.82 -0.39 1.27
N ALA A 77 4.23 -1.45 0.57
CA ALA A 77 4.38 -2.77 1.18
C ALA A 77 5.35 -2.75 2.37
N PHE A 78 6.50 -2.08 2.22
CA PHE A 78 7.45 -1.87 3.29
C PHE A 78 6.83 -1.15 4.49
N PHE A 79 6.24 0.02 4.27
CA PHE A 79 5.71 0.85 5.35
C PHE A 79 4.49 0.25 6.05
N ILE A 80 3.63 -0.49 5.34
CA ILE A 80 2.52 -1.21 5.96
C ILE A 80 3.05 -2.22 7.00
N THR A 81 4.02 -3.05 6.61
CA THR A 81 4.59 -4.04 7.52
C THR A 81 5.32 -3.36 8.69
N HIS A 82 6.10 -2.33 8.40
CA HIS A 82 6.82 -1.53 9.38
C HIS A 82 5.89 -0.93 10.45
N GLU A 83 4.83 -0.26 10.03
CA GLU A 83 3.85 0.34 10.93
C GLU A 83 3.07 -0.71 11.71
N ALA A 84 2.71 -1.82 11.05
CA ALA A 84 2.01 -2.91 11.72
C ALA A 84 2.84 -3.50 12.85
N MET A 85 4.12 -3.80 12.61
CA MET A 85 5.01 -4.37 13.63
C MET A 85 5.15 -3.43 14.82
N LEU A 86 5.32 -2.12 14.60
CA LEU A 86 5.36 -1.14 15.69
C LEU A 86 4.06 -1.09 16.51
N LYS A 87 2.92 -1.01 15.82
CA LYS A 87 1.61 -0.86 16.49
C LYS A 87 1.14 -2.12 17.19
N LEU A 88 1.62 -3.28 16.75
CA LEU A 88 1.33 -4.57 17.38
C LEU A 88 2.30 -4.91 18.51
N GLY A 89 3.31 -4.07 18.77
CA GLY A 89 4.28 -4.26 19.85
C GLY A 89 5.41 -5.21 19.53
N HIS A 90 5.69 -5.47 18.25
CA HIS A 90 6.74 -6.38 17.76
C HIS A 90 7.86 -5.61 17.06
N GLY A 91 8.41 -4.59 17.73
CA GLY A 91 9.45 -3.72 17.16
C GLY A 91 10.73 -4.45 16.77
N GLU A 92 11.04 -5.57 17.41
CA GLU A 92 12.18 -6.45 17.12
C GLU A 92 12.14 -7.03 15.70
N TYR A 93 10.95 -7.30 15.15
CA TYR A 93 10.76 -7.80 13.79
C TYR A 93 10.59 -6.70 12.75
N GLN A 94 10.48 -5.44 13.16
CA GLN A 94 10.07 -4.32 12.33
C GLN A 94 10.82 -4.26 11.00
N ILE A 95 12.15 -4.23 11.02
CA ILE A 95 12.99 -4.06 9.83
C ILE A 95 12.98 -5.32 8.97
N ASN A 96 13.18 -6.50 9.60
CA ASN A 96 13.27 -7.76 8.88
C ASN A 96 11.94 -8.09 8.19
N ALA A 97 10.82 -7.96 8.89
CA ALA A 97 9.49 -8.16 8.30
C ALA A 97 9.23 -7.19 7.13
N SER A 98 9.64 -5.92 7.26
CA SER A 98 9.45 -4.93 6.20
C SER A 98 10.29 -5.24 4.96
N LEU A 99 11.53 -5.68 5.11
CA LEU A 99 12.36 -6.12 3.99
C LEU A 99 11.77 -7.35 3.30
N ILE A 100 11.24 -8.29 4.08
CA ILE A 100 10.58 -9.48 3.55
C ILE A 100 9.28 -9.15 2.86
N SER A 101 8.58 -8.09 3.26
CA SER A 101 7.40 -7.63 2.52
C SER A 101 7.76 -7.13 1.12
N VAL A 102 8.91 -6.47 0.97
CA VAL A 102 9.44 -6.09 -0.35
C VAL A 102 9.76 -7.33 -1.20
N ALA A 103 10.48 -8.31 -0.62
CA ALA A 103 10.80 -9.54 -1.34
C ALA A 103 9.56 -10.33 -1.76
N SER A 104 8.58 -10.47 -0.85
CA SER A 104 7.29 -11.11 -1.14
C SER A 104 6.51 -10.35 -2.21
N TYR A 105 6.52 -9.00 -2.16
CA TYR A 105 5.88 -8.17 -3.16
C TYR A 105 6.44 -8.41 -4.55
N LEU A 106 7.77 -8.36 -4.69
CA LEU A 106 8.44 -8.60 -5.97
C LEU A 106 8.18 -10.01 -6.51
N MET A 107 8.16 -11.02 -5.64
CA MET A 107 7.82 -12.39 -6.01
C MET A 107 6.37 -12.51 -6.51
N LEU A 108 5.41 -11.85 -5.83
CA LEU A 108 4.00 -11.86 -6.17
C LEU A 108 3.68 -11.03 -7.43
N CYS A 109 4.57 -10.09 -7.84
CA CYS A 109 4.51 -9.43 -9.14
C CYS A 109 4.74 -10.38 -10.32
N ARG A 110 5.16 -11.64 -10.06
CA ARG A 110 5.44 -12.68 -11.07
C ARG A 110 6.42 -12.19 -12.15
N PRO A 111 7.64 -11.83 -11.76
CA PRO A 111 8.65 -11.38 -12.72
C PRO A 111 8.87 -12.43 -13.80
N GLN A 112 8.97 -12.00 -15.04
CA GLN A 112 9.38 -12.85 -16.15
C GLN A 112 10.90 -12.84 -16.24
N VAL A 113 11.48 -13.99 -16.55
CA VAL A 113 12.93 -14.10 -16.79
C VAL A 113 13.13 -14.21 -18.29
N VAL A 114 13.65 -13.13 -18.88
CA VAL A 114 13.98 -13.07 -20.31
C VAL A 114 15.49 -12.85 -20.43
N ASP A 115 16.18 -13.76 -21.08
CA ASP A 115 17.64 -13.74 -21.26
C ASP A 115 18.42 -13.58 -19.94
N GLY A 116 17.92 -14.17 -18.83
CA GLY A 116 18.52 -14.08 -17.50
C GLY A 116 18.24 -12.77 -16.76
N VAL A 117 17.44 -11.87 -17.32
CA VAL A 117 17.04 -10.60 -16.70
C VAL A 117 15.62 -10.70 -16.13
N PHE A 118 15.45 -10.30 -14.88
CA PHE A 118 14.12 -10.16 -14.28
C PHE A 118 13.42 -8.93 -14.85
N GLN A 119 12.28 -9.15 -15.48
CA GLN A 119 11.42 -8.08 -16.00
C GLN A 119 10.13 -8.06 -15.18
N ILE A 120 9.82 -6.90 -14.63
CA ILE A 120 8.58 -6.64 -13.89
C ILE A 120 7.85 -5.51 -14.61
N ASP A 121 6.54 -5.66 -14.75
CA ASP A 121 5.70 -4.59 -15.28
C ASP A 121 5.75 -3.37 -14.36
N ASN A 122 6.14 -2.22 -14.92
CA ASN A 122 6.24 -0.96 -14.19
C ASN A 122 4.90 -0.52 -13.57
N GLY A 123 3.77 -0.84 -14.21
CA GLY A 123 2.44 -0.56 -13.66
C GLY A 123 2.22 -1.25 -12.32
N ARG A 124 2.74 -2.47 -12.17
CA ARG A 124 2.57 -3.26 -10.95
C ARG A 124 3.36 -2.71 -9.76
N ILE A 125 4.54 -2.12 -9.98
CA ILE A 125 5.41 -1.61 -8.91
C ILE A 125 5.16 -0.14 -8.56
N GLY A 126 4.49 0.59 -9.44
CA GLY A 126 4.12 2.01 -9.28
C GLY A 126 2.81 2.21 -8.54
N ALA A 127 2.17 3.33 -8.84
CA ALA A 127 0.95 3.77 -8.16
C ALA A 127 -0.23 2.81 -8.32
N ALA A 128 -0.40 2.16 -9.47
CA ALA A 128 -1.46 1.17 -9.69
C ALA A 128 -1.31 -0.09 -8.81
N GLY A 129 -0.09 -0.40 -8.36
CA GLY A 129 0.19 -1.51 -7.45
C GLY A 129 -0.06 -1.23 -5.96
N ILE A 130 -0.46 -0.02 -5.55
CA ILE A 130 -0.60 0.36 -4.13
C ILE A 130 -1.51 -0.60 -3.36
N MET A 131 -2.64 -1.02 -3.94
CA MET A 131 -3.54 -1.98 -3.29
C MET A 131 -2.87 -3.31 -3.02
N MET A 132 -2.11 -3.82 -3.99
CA MET A 132 -1.30 -5.02 -3.79
C MET A 132 -0.25 -4.80 -2.70
N GLY A 133 0.39 -3.62 -2.65
CA GLY A 133 1.33 -3.25 -1.59
C GLY A 133 0.71 -3.30 -0.19
N ILE A 134 -0.51 -2.79 -0.04
CA ILE A 134 -1.26 -2.85 1.23
C ILE A 134 -1.54 -4.31 1.62
N VAL A 135 -2.06 -5.11 0.70
CA VAL A 135 -2.44 -6.50 0.96
C VAL A 135 -1.20 -7.34 1.31
N VAL A 136 -0.12 -7.21 0.55
CA VAL A 136 1.13 -7.94 0.81
C VAL A 136 1.76 -7.51 2.13
N GLY A 137 1.82 -6.21 2.40
CA GLY A 137 2.35 -5.71 3.67
C GLY A 137 1.55 -6.20 4.88
N LEU A 138 0.22 -6.21 4.80
CA LEU A 138 -0.64 -6.77 5.86
C LEU A 138 -0.46 -8.29 5.98
N PHE A 139 -0.37 -9.01 4.88
CA PHE A 139 -0.12 -10.45 4.88
C PHE A 139 1.17 -10.80 5.64
N VAL A 140 2.27 -10.13 5.31
CA VAL A 140 3.55 -10.34 5.99
C VAL A 140 3.45 -9.97 7.47
N ALA A 141 2.83 -8.85 7.79
CA ALA A 141 2.61 -8.43 9.17
C ALA A 141 1.79 -9.47 9.96
N ILE A 142 0.78 -10.09 9.35
CA ILE A 142 -0.02 -11.15 9.99
C ILE A 142 0.86 -12.37 10.29
N VAL A 143 1.67 -12.82 9.33
CA VAL A 143 2.55 -13.98 9.53
C VAL A 143 3.52 -13.75 10.69
N PHE A 144 4.20 -12.58 10.69
CA PHE A 144 5.13 -12.24 11.77
C PHE A 144 4.42 -12.05 13.11
N HIS A 145 3.26 -11.40 13.14
CA HIS A 145 2.47 -11.24 14.36
C HIS A 145 2.01 -12.59 14.95
N LEU A 146 1.55 -13.50 14.10
CA LEU A 146 1.15 -14.84 14.56
C LEU A 146 2.36 -15.63 15.08
N TYR A 147 3.50 -15.51 14.39
CA TYR A 147 4.73 -16.15 14.86
C TYR A 147 5.21 -15.57 16.20
N ALA A 148 5.24 -14.25 16.34
CA ALA A 148 5.64 -13.59 17.58
C ALA A 148 4.80 -14.02 18.78
N LYS A 149 3.50 -14.27 18.60
CA LYS A 149 2.63 -14.80 19.64
C LYS A 149 2.96 -16.23 20.10
N LEU A 150 3.71 -16.99 19.32
CA LEU A 150 4.12 -18.35 19.70
C LEU A 150 5.25 -18.35 20.71
N HIS A 151 5.91 -17.20 20.98
CA HIS A 151 7.01 -17.05 21.95
C HIS A 151 8.10 -18.12 21.80
N VAL A 152 8.44 -18.44 20.54
CA VAL A 152 9.43 -19.46 20.22
C VAL A 152 10.80 -18.97 20.70
N LEU A 153 11.47 -19.70 21.57
CA LEU A 153 12.79 -19.41 22.14
C LEU A 153 12.91 -18.21 23.11
N GLU A 154 11.84 -17.61 23.58
CA GLU A 154 11.91 -16.48 24.52
C GLU A 154 12.53 -16.82 25.89
N ASN A 155 12.62 -18.09 26.25
CA ASN A 155 13.12 -18.56 27.57
C ASN A 155 14.28 -19.57 27.45
N ASN A 156 15.13 -19.45 26.46
CA ASN A 156 16.24 -20.37 26.27
C ASN A 156 17.56 -19.75 26.80
N ASP A 157 17.84 -19.93 28.12
CA ASP A 157 19.09 -19.52 28.75
C ASP A 157 20.34 -20.23 28.18
N THR A 158 20.16 -21.22 27.30
CA THR A 158 21.25 -22.04 26.73
C THR A 158 21.82 -21.50 25.44
N LEU A 159 21.09 -20.58 24.74
CA LEU A 159 21.54 -20.00 23.48
C LEU A 159 22.00 -18.56 23.69
N PRO A 160 23.09 -18.11 23.05
CA PRO A 160 23.41 -16.69 22.99
C PRO A 160 22.27 -15.88 22.35
N ASP A 161 22.02 -14.67 22.86
CA ASP A 161 20.91 -13.80 22.42
C ASP A 161 20.87 -13.61 20.89
N PHE A 162 22.01 -13.36 20.26
CA PHE A 162 22.08 -13.17 18.80
C PHE A 162 21.66 -14.40 17.98
N VAL A 163 21.89 -15.63 18.53
CA VAL A 163 21.46 -16.88 17.86
C VAL A 163 19.95 -17.04 17.96
N SER A 164 19.40 -16.71 19.12
CA SER A 164 17.95 -16.72 19.35
C SER A 164 17.25 -15.71 18.41
N ASP A 165 17.80 -14.51 18.27
CA ASP A 165 17.30 -13.48 17.36
C ASP A 165 17.33 -13.94 15.89
N TRP A 166 18.39 -14.61 15.47
CA TRP A 166 18.48 -15.14 14.10
C TRP A 166 17.42 -16.19 13.84
N ILE A 167 17.28 -17.18 14.74
CA ILE A 167 16.29 -18.26 14.59
C ILE A 167 14.88 -17.67 14.58
N ASN A 168 14.58 -16.74 15.47
CA ASN A 168 13.30 -16.06 15.56
C ASN A 168 12.95 -15.25 14.31
N ASN A 169 13.94 -14.80 13.54
CA ASN A 169 13.70 -14.14 12.27
C ASN A 169 13.64 -15.11 11.08
N ILE A 170 14.50 -16.13 11.03
CA ILE A 170 14.59 -17.10 9.91
C ILE A 170 13.26 -17.84 9.70
N ILE A 171 12.60 -18.26 10.79
CA ILE A 171 11.37 -19.05 10.71
C ILE A 171 10.24 -18.25 10.02
N PRO A 172 9.82 -17.05 10.51
CA PRO A 172 8.75 -16.32 9.89
C PRO A 172 9.12 -15.82 8.48
N ILE A 173 10.39 -15.51 8.21
CA ILE A 173 10.90 -15.20 6.87
C ILE A 173 10.64 -16.37 5.92
N THR A 174 11.07 -17.57 6.30
CA THR A 174 10.93 -18.79 5.47
C THR A 174 9.46 -19.11 5.21
N ILE A 175 8.61 -19.01 6.23
CA ILE A 175 7.16 -19.20 6.09
C ILE A 175 6.57 -18.18 5.12
N THR A 176 6.90 -16.91 5.27
CA THR A 176 6.36 -15.83 4.44
C THR A 176 6.74 -16.00 2.97
N LEU A 177 8.02 -16.21 2.70
CA LEU A 177 8.51 -16.42 1.33
C LEU A 177 7.99 -17.73 0.74
N GLY A 178 7.90 -18.79 1.53
CA GLY A 178 7.33 -20.08 1.12
C GLY A 178 5.86 -19.95 0.71
N LEU A 179 5.05 -19.26 1.51
CA LEU A 179 3.65 -18.99 1.18
C LEU A 179 3.51 -18.11 -0.07
N SER A 180 4.35 -17.07 -0.22
CA SER A 180 4.37 -16.22 -1.41
C SER A 180 4.74 -17.02 -2.67
N MET A 181 5.74 -17.92 -2.57
CA MET A 181 6.14 -18.80 -3.66
C MET A 181 5.02 -19.78 -4.05
N ILE A 182 4.36 -20.39 -3.06
CA ILE A 182 3.23 -21.30 -3.30
C ILE A 182 2.12 -20.56 -4.05
N PHE A 183 1.76 -19.36 -3.59
CA PHE A 183 0.71 -18.56 -4.21
C PHE A 183 1.04 -18.17 -5.68
N ALA A 184 2.24 -17.62 -5.90
CA ALA A 184 2.64 -17.12 -7.22
C ALA A 184 2.99 -18.23 -8.22
N ASN A 185 3.75 -19.26 -7.78
CA ASN A 185 4.36 -20.21 -8.68
C ASN A 185 3.64 -21.56 -8.72
N VAL A 186 3.15 -22.06 -7.57
CA VAL A 186 2.46 -23.36 -7.51
C VAL A 186 1.00 -23.20 -7.90
N LEU A 187 0.28 -22.29 -7.26
CA LEU A 187 -1.12 -22.01 -7.57
C LEU A 187 -1.28 -21.17 -8.86
N LYS A 188 -0.20 -20.57 -9.34
CA LYS A 188 -0.16 -19.69 -10.52
C LYS A 188 -1.19 -18.56 -10.47
N LEU A 189 -1.57 -18.12 -9.27
CA LEU A 189 -2.51 -17.03 -9.08
C LEU A 189 -1.80 -15.68 -9.26
N ASP A 190 -2.46 -14.76 -9.93
CA ASP A 190 -1.99 -13.38 -10.08
C ASP A 190 -2.71 -12.49 -9.07
N LEU A 191 -2.00 -12.12 -8.00
CA LEU A 191 -2.59 -11.30 -6.93
C LEU A 191 -3.01 -9.92 -7.44
N TYR A 192 -2.22 -9.33 -8.35
CA TYR A 192 -2.53 -8.03 -8.93
C TYR A 192 -3.85 -8.08 -9.71
N ASP A 193 -4.00 -9.04 -10.62
CA ASP A 193 -5.20 -9.18 -11.44
C ASP A 193 -6.44 -9.53 -10.60
N ILE A 194 -6.27 -10.35 -9.54
CA ILE A 194 -7.35 -10.66 -8.59
C ILE A 194 -7.82 -9.37 -7.90
N LEU A 195 -6.89 -8.56 -7.40
CA LEU A 195 -7.23 -7.32 -6.71
C LEU A 195 -7.86 -6.30 -7.67
N VAL A 196 -7.30 -6.11 -8.86
CA VAL A 196 -7.87 -5.22 -9.88
C VAL A 196 -9.31 -5.64 -10.18
N SER A 197 -9.56 -6.93 -10.42
CA SER A 197 -10.90 -7.45 -10.70
C SER A 197 -11.87 -7.24 -9.54
N LEU A 198 -11.40 -7.40 -8.30
CA LEU A 198 -12.20 -7.20 -7.09
C LEU A 198 -12.58 -5.73 -6.88
N PHE A 199 -11.65 -4.80 -7.19
CA PHE A 199 -11.86 -3.36 -6.99
C PHE A 199 -12.43 -2.65 -8.22
N MET A 200 -12.46 -3.28 -9.39
CA MET A 200 -13.03 -2.72 -10.61
C MET A 200 -14.48 -2.21 -10.44
N PRO A 201 -15.41 -2.91 -9.77
CA PRO A 201 -16.76 -2.38 -9.54
C PRO A 201 -16.76 -1.10 -8.70
N LEU A 202 -15.87 -1.02 -7.70
CA LEU A 202 -15.73 0.16 -6.84
C LEU A 202 -15.14 1.34 -7.63
N GLN A 203 -14.14 1.08 -8.47
CA GLN A 203 -13.55 2.10 -9.38
C GLN A 203 -14.60 2.63 -10.36
N LYS A 204 -15.36 1.76 -11.04
CA LYS A 204 -16.43 2.17 -11.95
C LYS A 204 -17.51 2.98 -11.22
N GLY A 205 -17.88 2.56 -10.00
CA GLY A 205 -18.80 3.31 -9.16
C GLY A 205 -18.26 4.70 -8.79
N ALA A 206 -16.99 4.80 -8.47
CA ALA A 206 -16.31 6.05 -8.11
C ALA A 206 -16.23 7.07 -9.26
N GLN A 207 -16.19 6.60 -10.49
CA GLN A 207 -16.19 7.43 -11.71
C GLN A 207 -17.57 7.98 -12.06
N THR A 208 -18.64 7.53 -11.42
CA THR A 208 -19.97 8.13 -11.56
C THR A 208 -20.08 9.40 -10.71
N LEU A 209 -20.91 10.36 -11.14
CA LEU A 209 -21.14 11.58 -10.36
C LEU A 209 -21.57 11.30 -8.89
N PRO A 210 -22.53 10.41 -8.60
CA PRO A 210 -22.86 10.06 -7.23
C PRO A 210 -21.70 9.44 -6.46
N GLY A 211 -20.93 8.54 -7.09
CA GLY A 211 -19.78 7.89 -6.47
C GLY A 211 -18.65 8.88 -6.17
N PHE A 212 -18.36 9.79 -7.07
CA PHE A 212 -17.39 10.87 -6.87
C PHE A 212 -17.79 11.77 -5.69
N ILE A 213 -19.08 12.17 -5.64
CA ILE A 213 -19.61 12.95 -4.52
C ILE A 213 -19.42 12.21 -3.20
N LEU A 214 -19.71 10.90 -3.15
CA LEU A 214 -19.53 10.08 -1.95
C LEU A 214 -18.07 10.01 -1.52
N ILE A 215 -17.14 9.78 -2.45
CA ILE A 215 -15.70 9.74 -2.16
C ILE A 215 -15.19 11.05 -1.58
N CYS A 216 -15.69 12.18 -2.05
CA CYS A 216 -15.32 13.49 -1.52
C CYS A 216 -16.02 13.81 -0.19
N PHE A 217 -17.29 13.46 -0.04
CA PHE A 217 -18.12 13.88 1.07
C PHE A 217 -17.92 13.01 2.34
N VAL A 218 -17.77 11.70 2.16
CA VAL A 218 -17.61 10.76 3.30
C VAL A 218 -16.39 11.11 4.16
N PRO A 219 -15.17 11.31 3.62
CA PRO A 219 -14.02 11.70 4.42
C PRO A 219 -14.22 13.01 5.19
N VAL A 220 -14.94 13.98 4.60
CA VAL A 220 -15.22 15.29 5.23
C VAL A 220 -16.14 15.12 6.43
N ILE A 221 -17.21 14.30 6.30
CA ILE A 221 -18.09 13.99 7.42
C ILE A 221 -17.33 13.36 8.57
N PHE A 222 -16.50 12.34 8.28
CA PHE A 222 -15.72 11.68 9.32
C PHE A 222 -14.69 12.61 9.94
N TYR A 223 -14.07 13.48 9.15
CA TYR A 223 -13.15 14.49 9.65
C TYR A 223 -13.85 15.47 10.61
N SER A 224 -15.07 15.91 10.30
CA SER A 224 -15.85 16.78 11.20
C SER A 224 -16.20 16.10 12.54
N MET A 225 -16.17 14.75 12.57
CA MET A 225 -16.35 13.95 13.78
C MET A 225 -15.04 13.66 14.53
N GLY A 226 -13.93 14.26 14.08
CA GLY A 226 -12.59 14.05 14.66
C GLY A 226 -11.94 12.73 14.29
N ILE A 227 -12.39 12.10 13.21
CA ILE A 227 -11.77 10.90 12.63
C ILE A 227 -10.87 11.34 11.48
N SER A 228 -9.63 10.86 11.48
CA SER A 228 -8.68 11.21 10.43
C SER A 228 -9.15 10.77 9.04
N SER A 229 -9.24 11.70 8.10
CA SER A 229 -9.57 11.41 6.71
C SER A 229 -8.56 10.49 6.01
N TRP A 230 -7.33 10.38 6.52
CA TRP A 230 -6.27 9.53 5.99
C TRP A 230 -6.63 8.04 5.94
N VAL A 231 -7.54 7.59 6.79
CA VAL A 231 -8.05 6.22 6.75
C VAL A 231 -8.71 5.91 5.40
N PHE A 232 -9.41 6.88 4.84
CA PHE A 232 -10.08 6.72 3.54
C PHE A 232 -9.10 6.69 2.37
N ASN A 233 -7.90 7.24 2.53
CA ASN A 233 -6.87 7.24 1.50
C ASN A 233 -6.40 5.83 1.13
N ALA A 234 -6.54 4.86 2.03
CA ALA A 234 -6.30 3.46 1.72
C ALA A 234 -7.15 2.95 0.55
N VAL A 235 -8.37 3.48 0.41
CA VAL A 235 -9.32 3.12 -0.65
C VAL A 235 -9.32 4.15 -1.77
N THR A 236 -9.33 5.42 -1.44
CA THR A 236 -9.46 6.51 -2.44
C THR A 236 -8.19 6.72 -3.25
N THR A 237 -7.01 6.60 -2.62
CA THR A 237 -5.73 6.81 -3.32
C THR A 237 -5.52 5.81 -4.46
N PRO A 238 -5.69 4.48 -4.28
CA PRO A 238 -5.59 3.53 -5.39
C PRO A 238 -6.58 3.82 -6.52
N ILE A 239 -7.83 4.17 -6.18
CA ILE A 239 -8.86 4.50 -7.18
C ILE A 239 -8.43 5.69 -8.04
N PHE A 240 -8.00 6.79 -7.41
CA PHE A 240 -7.53 7.96 -8.14
C PHE A 240 -6.26 7.70 -8.94
N MET A 241 -5.32 6.92 -8.41
CA MET A 241 -4.08 6.63 -9.11
C MET A 241 -4.30 5.77 -10.36
N VAL A 242 -5.20 4.79 -10.30
CA VAL A 242 -5.58 4.01 -11.49
C VAL A 242 -6.26 4.90 -12.52
N ALA A 243 -7.21 5.75 -12.12
CA ALA A 243 -7.88 6.69 -13.02
C ALA A 243 -6.89 7.67 -13.68
N ILE A 244 -5.90 8.16 -12.94
CA ILE A 244 -4.83 9.02 -13.47
C ILE A 244 -3.97 8.25 -14.47
N ALA A 245 -3.58 7.02 -14.16
CA ALA A 245 -2.78 6.18 -15.06
C ALA A 245 -3.53 5.89 -16.38
N GLU A 246 -4.81 5.52 -16.31
CA GLU A 246 -5.67 5.32 -17.47
C GLU A 246 -5.78 6.58 -18.34
N ASN A 247 -5.90 7.76 -17.72
CA ASN A 247 -5.94 9.02 -18.44
C ASN A 247 -4.59 9.37 -19.11
N ILE A 248 -3.48 9.10 -18.44
CA ILE A 248 -2.14 9.30 -19.03
C ILE A 248 -1.97 8.39 -20.24
N GLU A 249 -2.37 7.13 -20.15
CA GLU A 249 -2.30 6.17 -21.25
C GLU A 249 -3.22 6.58 -22.41
N ALA A 250 -4.46 7.01 -22.14
CA ALA A 250 -5.38 7.50 -23.15
C ALA A 250 -4.77 8.67 -23.94
N VAL A 251 -4.20 9.65 -23.24
CA VAL A 251 -3.55 10.81 -23.87
C VAL A 251 -2.31 10.40 -24.66
N ALA A 252 -1.49 9.47 -24.15
CA ALA A 252 -0.32 8.96 -24.87
C ALA A 252 -0.71 8.26 -26.17
N ASN A 253 -1.89 7.63 -26.22
CA ASN A 253 -2.46 6.99 -27.41
C ASN A 253 -3.28 7.95 -28.29
N GLY A 254 -3.27 9.25 -28.02
CA GLY A 254 -3.97 10.29 -28.79
C GLY A 254 -5.49 10.34 -28.54
N HIS A 255 -5.97 9.70 -27.48
CA HIS A 255 -7.36 9.80 -27.06
C HIS A 255 -7.57 10.92 -26.03
N ALA A 256 -8.80 11.44 -25.96
CA ALA A 256 -9.16 12.38 -24.89
C ALA A 256 -9.12 11.68 -23.53
N PRO A 257 -8.72 12.38 -22.44
CA PRO A 257 -8.81 11.82 -21.09
C PRO A 257 -10.25 11.40 -20.80
N MET A 258 -10.42 10.30 -20.12
CA MET A 258 -11.72 9.86 -19.62
C MET A 258 -12.14 10.74 -18.43
N ASN A 259 -13.44 11.00 -18.30
CA ASN A 259 -14.00 11.87 -17.25
C ASN A 259 -13.80 11.29 -15.84
#